data_4795f5e27c6a5f40dbb6906b9f0ced0b
#
_entry.id   4795f5e27c6a5f40dbb6906b9f0ced0b
#
_cell.length_a   1.000
_cell.length_b   1.000
_cell.length_c   1.000
_cell.angle_alpha   90.00
_cell.angle_beta   90.00
_cell.angle_gamma   90.00
#
_symmetry.space_group_name_H-M   'P 1'
#
loop_
_entity.id
_entity.type
_entity.pdbx_description
1 polymer ?
#
loop_
_entity_poly.entity_id
_entity_poly.type
_entity_poly.pdbx_seq_one_letter_code
_entity_poly.pdbx_strand_id
1 'polypeptide(L)'
;TDRPAQFSDSSRKAYHQHLATFRGLDNLITVAPNDVEGLRAAFAQAEEHGWFSEATFLEPVMGEGNPGMGTTPAFYAAARELTRAHGALLLIDSIQAGLRAHGVLSIIDYPGFEGLDAPDMETYSKALNAGQFPLSVLALSTRAAELYRKGLYGNTMTANPRAMEVAVAVLEQVTPAMRRNIVERGREFLQRLEK
;
A
#
# COMPACT_ATOMS: atom_id res chain seq x y z
N THR A 1 1.90 15.86 9.24
CA THR A 1 3.35 15.70 8.97
C THR A 1 3.62 16.03 7.52
N ASP A 2 4.64 16.83 7.25
CA ASP A 2 4.98 17.31 5.90
C ASP A 2 5.65 16.25 5.02
N ARG A 3 5.37 14.97 5.24
CA ARG A 3 6.01 13.87 4.52
C ARG A 3 5.18 12.60 4.53
N PRO A 4 5.26 11.80 3.46
CA PRO A 4 4.76 10.44 3.48
C PRO A 4 5.39 9.65 4.63
N ALA A 5 4.60 8.82 5.28
CA ALA A 5 5.08 8.01 6.40
C ALA A 5 6.22 7.07 6.02
N GLN A 6 6.30 6.64 4.75
CA GLN A 6 7.33 5.75 4.25
C GLN A 6 8.70 6.41 4.05
N PHE A 7 8.77 7.74 4.04
CA PHE A 7 10.03 8.43 3.78
C PHE A 7 10.61 9.04 5.05
N SER A 8 11.79 8.55 5.44
CA SER A 8 12.62 9.23 6.43
C SER A 8 13.06 10.61 5.91
N ASP A 9 13.43 11.50 6.82
CA ASP A 9 13.94 12.84 6.42
C ASP A 9 15.15 12.77 5.49
N SER A 10 16.04 11.81 5.71
CA SER A 10 17.20 11.59 4.85
C SER A 10 16.82 11.13 3.45
N SER A 11 15.88 10.18 3.34
CA SER A 11 15.40 9.68 2.04
C SER A 11 14.66 10.78 1.28
N ARG A 12 13.78 11.54 1.95
CA ARG A 12 13.08 12.66 1.34
C ARG A 12 14.04 13.72 0.82
N LYS A 13 15.06 14.06 1.60
CA LYS A 13 16.08 15.03 1.18
C LYS A 13 16.85 14.55 -0.05
N ALA A 14 17.21 13.26 -0.10
CA ALA A 14 17.87 12.66 -1.24
C ALA A 14 16.97 12.68 -2.49
N TYR A 15 15.70 12.29 -2.36
CA TYR A 15 14.75 12.34 -3.47
C TYR A 15 14.52 13.76 -3.98
N HIS A 16 14.35 14.72 -3.09
CA HIS A 16 14.22 16.13 -3.46
C HIS A 16 15.46 16.64 -4.22
N GLN A 17 16.63 16.18 -3.84
CA GLN A 17 17.89 16.58 -4.47
C GLN A 17 18.08 15.95 -5.85
N HIS A 18 17.68 14.68 -6.05
CA HIS A 18 18.06 13.88 -7.21
C HIS A 18 16.92 13.60 -8.19
N LEU A 19 15.67 13.56 -7.75
CA LEU A 19 14.52 13.25 -8.58
C LEU A 19 13.74 14.53 -8.92
N ALA A 20 13.54 14.78 -10.22
CA ALA A 20 12.85 15.98 -10.70
C ALA A 20 11.41 16.09 -10.15
N THR A 21 10.70 14.95 -10.04
CA THR A 21 9.35 14.86 -9.48
C THR A 21 9.25 15.26 -8.01
N PHE A 22 10.34 15.19 -7.26
CA PHE A 22 10.41 15.58 -5.85
C PHE A 22 10.98 16.98 -5.62
N ARG A 23 11.36 17.70 -6.68
CA ARG A 23 11.92 19.05 -6.56
C ARG A 23 10.86 20.12 -6.33
N GLY A 24 9.67 19.92 -6.85
CA GLY A 24 8.53 20.77 -6.57
C GLY A 24 7.87 20.32 -5.26
N LEU A 25 7.71 21.23 -4.32
CA LEU A 25 6.99 20.95 -3.06
C LEU A 25 5.51 20.62 -3.32
N ASP A 26 5.01 21.06 -4.46
CA ASP A 26 3.60 20.98 -4.85
C ASP A 26 3.18 19.61 -5.42
N ASN A 27 4.16 18.70 -5.63
CA ASN A 27 3.89 17.38 -6.22
C ASN A 27 3.42 16.34 -5.20
N LEU A 28 3.39 16.67 -3.91
CA LEU A 28 3.07 15.72 -2.86
C LEU A 28 2.33 16.41 -1.72
N ILE A 29 1.10 16.02 -1.53
CA ILE A 29 0.31 16.39 -0.36
C ILE A 29 0.35 15.23 0.63
N THR A 30 0.70 15.52 1.87
CA THR A 30 0.72 14.51 2.94
C THR A 30 -0.44 14.72 3.90
N VAL A 31 -1.19 13.66 4.16
CA VAL A 31 -2.31 13.65 5.10
C VAL A 31 -1.92 12.82 6.32
N ALA A 32 -2.34 13.25 7.51
CA ALA A 32 -2.12 12.48 8.72
C ALA A 32 -2.84 11.11 8.64
N PRO A 33 -2.28 10.05 9.22
CA PRO A 33 -2.90 8.73 9.18
C PRO A 33 -4.32 8.76 9.76
N ASN A 34 -5.27 8.19 9.03
CA ASN A 34 -6.68 8.10 9.40
C ASN A 34 -7.42 9.44 9.58
N ASP A 35 -6.84 10.53 9.13
CA ASP A 35 -7.48 11.87 9.12
C ASP A 35 -8.35 12.03 7.86
N VAL A 36 -9.62 11.63 7.96
CA VAL A 36 -10.59 11.71 6.86
C VAL A 36 -10.83 13.15 6.42
N GLU A 37 -10.91 14.08 7.37
CA GLU A 37 -11.15 15.49 7.07
C GLU A 37 -9.93 16.12 6.37
N GLY A 38 -8.73 15.81 6.85
CA GLY A 38 -7.49 16.21 6.19
C GLY A 38 -7.38 15.64 4.76
N LEU A 39 -7.84 14.42 4.53
CA LEU A 39 -7.88 13.83 3.19
C LEU A 39 -8.87 14.58 2.27
N ARG A 40 -10.07 14.89 2.75
CA ARG A 40 -11.05 15.69 2.01
C ARG A 40 -10.53 17.08 1.71
N ALA A 41 -9.90 17.73 2.68
CA ALA A 41 -9.27 19.03 2.50
C ALA A 41 -8.15 19.01 1.44
N ALA A 42 -7.35 17.95 1.40
CA ALA A 42 -6.30 17.79 0.40
C ALA A 42 -6.85 17.71 -1.03
N PHE A 43 -7.93 16.96 -1.24
CA PHE A 43 -8.61 16.91 -2.55
C PHE A 43 -9.26 18.24 -2.93
N ALA A 44 -9.92 18.91 -1.98
CA ALA A 44 -10.50 20.24 -2.20
C ALA A 44 -9.43 21.27 -2.55
N GLN A 45 -8.28 21.26 -1.87
CA GLN A 45 -7.14 22.12 -2.18
C GLN A 45 -6.61 21.85 -3.60
N ALA A 46 -6.49 20.58 -3.99
CA ALA A 46 -6.05 20.24 -5.33
C ALA A 46 -7.03 20.78 -6.40
N GLU A 47 -8.32 20.66 -6.17
CA GLU A 47 -9.35 21.19 -7.06
C GLU A 47 -9.30 22.73 -7.16
N GLU A 48 -9.18 23.43 -6.03
CA GLU A 48 -9.07 24.89 -5.96
C GLU A 48 -7.85 25.41 -6.76
N HIS A 49 -6.72 24.68 -6.71
CA HIS A 49 -5.52 25.07 -7.44
C HIS A 49 -5.47 24.53 -8.88
N GLY A 50 -6.49 23.80 -9.33
CA GLY A 50 -6.50 23.16 -10.65
C GLY A 50 -5.45 22.05 -10.80
N TRP A 51 -5.04 21.44 -9.70
CA TRP A 51 -4.11 20.31 -9.70
C TRP A 51 -4.84 18.99 -9.93
N PHE A 52 -4.25 18.12 -10.72
CA PHE A 52 -4.74 16.77 -10.89
C PHE A 52 -4.00 15.81 -9.95
N SER A 53 -4.73 15.20 -9.03
CA SER A 53 -4.21 14.13 -8.18
C SER A 53 -4.11 12.84 -8.97
N GLU A 54 -2.90 12.41 -9.32
CA GLU A 54 -2.71 11.16 -10.08
C GLU A 54 -3.03 9.92 -9.26
N ALA A 55 -2.56 9.88 -8.00
CA ALA A 55 -2.77 8.75 -7.12
C ALA A 55 -2.73 9.12 -5.63
N THR A 56 -3.46 8.36 -4.84
CA THR A 56 -3.36 8.32 -3.38
C THR A 56 -2.68 7.03 -2.96
N PHE A 57 -1.68 7.13 -2.06
CA PHE A 57 -0.89 6.01 -1.57
C PHE A 57 -1.22 5.75 -0.10
N LEU A 58 -1.54 4.51 0.25
CA LEU A 58 -1.80 4.07 1.62
C LEU A 58 -1.06 2.77 1.93
N GLU A 59 -0.64 2.59 3.18
CA GLU A 59 -0.26 1.27 3.71
C GLU A 59 -1.42 0.70 4.54
N PRO A 60 -1.74 -0.61 4.41
CA PRO A 60 -2.74 -1.24 5.29
C PRO A 60 -2.36 -1.17 6.76
N VAL A 61 -1.09 -1.44 7.04
CA VAL A 61 -0.45 -1.26 8.35
C VAL A 61 0.90 -0.62 8.08
N MET A 62 1.16 0.50 8.69
CA MET A 62 2.40 1.25 8.48
C MET A 62 3.61 0.44 8.94
N GLY A 63 4.57 0.27 8.05
CA GLY A 63 5.83 -0.40 8.33
C GLY A 63 6.87 0.53 8.93
N GLU A 64 6.86 1.79 8.51
CA GLU A 64 7.80 2.82 8.94
C GLU A 64 7.05 4.12 9.31
N GLY A 65 7.72 5.03 10.00
CA GLY A 65 7.16 6.30 10.41
C GLY A 65 6.28 6.20 11.67
N ASN A 66 5.26 5.38 11.66
CA ASN A 66 4.45 5.01 12.83
C ASN A 66 4.12 3.50 12.76
N PRO A 67 5.11 2.64 13.04
CA PRO A 67 4.97 1.20 12.83
C PRO A 67 3.80 0.60 13.61
N GLY A 68 3.03 -0.23 12.94
CA GLY A 68 1.87 -0.92 13.54
C GLY A 68 0.56 -0.14 13.49
N MET A 69 0.56 1.13 13.07
CA MET A 69 -0.69 1.86 12.87
C MET A 69 -1.42 1.31 11.64
N GLY A 70 -2.64 0.82 11.84
CA GLY A 70 -3.50 0.33 10.77
C GLY A 70 -4.33 1.44 10.12
N THR A 71 -4.53 1.34 8.82
CA THR A 71 -5.53 2.13 8.10
C THR A 71 -6.92 1.69 8.54
N THR A 72 -7.78 2.64 8.89
CA THR A 72 -9.16 2.34 9.28
C THR A 72 -10.05 2.13 8.05
N PRO A 73 -11.11 1.29 8.16
CA PRO A 73 -12.08 1.13 7.06
C PRO A 73 -12.71 2.45 6.61
N ALA A 74 -12.97 3.36 7.55
CA ALA A 74 -13.54 4.67 7.25
C ALA A 74 -12.58 5.55 6.41
N PHE A 75 -11.29 5.55 6.75
CA PHE A 75 -10.28 6.28 5.99
C PHE A 75 -10.08 5.70 4.59
N TYR A 76 -10.02 4.38 4.50
CA TYR A 76 -9.94 3.69 3.20
C TYR A 76 -11.17 3.99 2.32
N ALA A 77 -12.38 3.90 2.89
CA ALA A 77 -13.61 4.19 2.16
C ALA A 77 -13.64 5.64 1.63
N ALA A 78 -13.23 6.62 2.46
CA ALA A 78 -13.11 8.01 2.03
C ALA A 78 -12.05 8.18 0.92
N ALA A 79 -10.88 7.52 1.04
CA ALA A 79 -9.86 7.55 0.01
C ALA A 79 -10.37 6.94 -1.30
N ARG A 80 -11.11 5.84 -1.22
CA ARG A 80 -11.72 5.19 -2.40
C ARG A 80 -12.78 6.05 -3.08
N GLU A 81 -13.65 6.67 -2.28
CA GLU A 81 -14.67 7.62 -2.76
C GLU A 81 -14.02 8.79 -3.50
N LEU A 82 -13.08 9.48 -2.84
CA LEU A 82 -12.42 10.66 -3.37
C LEU A 82 -11.60 10.37 -4.63
N THR A 83 -10.81 9.28 -4.63
CA THR A 83 -10.03 8.91 -5.81
C THR A 83 -10.92 8.61 -7.01
N ARG A 84 -12.06 7.96 -6.81
CA ARG A 84 -13.04 7.73 -7.89
C ARG A 84 -13.67 9.03 -8.38
N ALA A 85 -14.11 9.90 -7.47
CA ALA A 85 -14.76 11.16 -7.81
C ALA A 85 -13.85 12.08 -8.63
N HIS A 86 -12.55 12.10 -8.32
CA HIS A 86 -11.56 12.97 -8.97
C HIS A 86 -10.76 12.29 -10.09
N GLY A 87 -11.09 11.04 -10.46
CA GLY A 87 -10.38 10.33 -11.52
C GLY A 87 -8.97 9.85 -11.13
N ALA A 88 -8.57 10.02 -9.87
CA ALA A 88 -7.29 9.56 -9.32
C ALA A 88 -7.25 8.04 -9.15
N LEU A 89 -6.06 7.47 -8.98
CA LEU A 89 -5.86 6.06 -8.63
C LEU A 89 -5.68 5.89 -7.13
N LEU A 90 -6.16 4.77 -6.57
CA LEU A 90 -5.85 4.35 -5.22
C LEU A 90 -4.81 3.22 -5.28
N LEU A 91 -3.62 3.46 -4.73
CA LEU A 91 -2.57 2.48 -4.60
C LEU A 91 -2.39 2.10 -3.13
N ILE A 92 -2.44 0.81 -2.87
CA ILE A 92 -2.17 0.23 -1.55
C ILE A 92 -0.79 -0.41 -1.55
N ASP A 93 0.04 0.00 -0.60
CA ASP A 93 1.36 -0.59 -0.37
C ASP A 93 1.27 -1.68 0.68
N SER A 94 1.03 -2.91 0.24
CA SER A 94 0.98 -4.11 1.07
C SER A 94 2.32 -4.85 1.15
N ILE A 95 3.42 -4.21 0.77
CA ILE A 95 4.76 -4.82 0.80
C ILE A 95 5.12 -5.30 2.19
N GLN A 96 4.86 -4.49 3.21
CA GLN A 96 5.16 -4.82 4.60
C GLN A 96 4.05 -5.66 5.25
N ALA A 97 2.79 -5.33 5.00
CA ALA A 97 1.65 -5.90 5.71
C ALA A 97 1.09 -7.18 5.06
N GLY A 98 1.22 -7.33 3.74
CA GLY A 98 0.67 -8.47 2.99
C GLY A 98 1.09 -9.82 3.57
N LEU A 99 0.15 -10.72 3.80
CA LEU A 99 0.25 -12.00 4.49
C LEU A 99 0.64 -11.92 5.98
N ARG A 100 1.33 -10.86 6.40
CA ARG A 100 1.90 -10.75 7.75
C ARG A 100 0.90 -10.24 8.77
N ALA A 101 -0.01 -9.34 8.39
CA ALA A 101 -0.94 -8.73 9.34
C ALA A 101 -2.08 -9.69 9.72
N HIS A 102 -2.81 -10.22 8.76
CA HIS A 102 -3.98 -11.09 8.99
C HIS A 102 -3.91 -12.40 8.21
N GLY A 103 -2.77 -12.73 7.62
CA GLY A 103 -2.63 -13.90 6.76
C GLY A 103 -3.35 -13.78 5.42
N VAL A 104 -3.74 -12.57 5.03
CA VAL A 104 -4.36 -12.25 3.75
C VAL A 104 -3.50 -11.29 2.96
N LEU A 105 -3.66 -11.27 1.64
CA LEU A 105 -2.86 -10.41 0.77
C LEU A 105 -3.38 -8.98 0.77
N SER A 106 -4.64 -8.82 0.39
CA SER A 106 -5.21 -7.50 0.13
C SER A 106 -5.83 -6.87 1.36
N ILE A 107 -5.79 -5.55 1.43
CA ILE A 107 -6.44 -4.76 2.48
C ILE A 107 -7.95 -5.00 2.54
N ILE A 108 -8.60 -5.26 1.40
CA ILE A 108 -10.06 -5.51 1.35
C ILE A 108 -10.47 -6.85 2.01
N ASP A 109 -9.49 -7.72 2.27
CA ASP A 109 -9.72 -8.98 2.99
C ASP A 109 -9.51 -8.82 4.52
N TYR A 110 -9.19 -7.62 4.99
CA TYR A 110 -9.01 -7.34 6.41
C TYR A 110 -10.35 -7.25 7.13
N PRO A 111 -10.42 -7.64 8.41
CA PRO A 111 -11.63 -7.48 9.21
C PRO A 111 -12.10 -6.02 9.22
N GLY A 112 -13.36 -5.79 8.91
CA GLY A 112 -14.00 -4.47 8.84
C GLY A 112 -13.92 -3.79 7.46
N PHE A 113 -13.27 -4.42 6.48
CA PHE A 113 -13.22 -3.92 5.10
C PHE A 113 -14.19 -4.64 4.15
N GLU A 114 -15.00 -5.55 4.71
CA GLU A 114 -15.95 -6.34 3.92
C GLU A 114 -16.92 -5.44 3.14
N GLY A 115 -17.00 -5.68 1.84
CA GLY A 115 -17.87 -4.92 0.95
C GLY A 115 -17.31 -3.57 0.48
N LEU A 116 -16.11 -3.19 0.91
CA LEU A 116 -15.44 -2.04 0.34
C LEU A 116 -14.86 -2.36 -1.04
N ASP A 117 -14.84 -1.37 -1.90
CA ASP A 117 -14.32 -1.52 -3.25
C ASP A 117 -12.80 -1.71 -3.27
N ALA A 118 -12.31 -2.63 -4.08
CA ALA A 118 -10.88 -2.89 -4.25
C ALA A 118 -10.11 -1.64 -4.73
N PRO A 119 -8.82 -1.52 -4.38
CA PRO A 119 -7.96 -0.46 -4.89
C PRO A 119 -7.72 -0.61 -6.39
N ASP A 120 -7.19 0.44 -7.03
CA ASP A 120 -6.79 0.36 -8.43
C ASP A 120 -5.45 -0.39 -8.59
N MET A 121 -4.59 -0.26 -7.60
CA MET A 121 -3.28 -0.91 -7.57
C MET A 121 -2.96 -1.38 -6.15
N GLU A 122 -2.30 -2.53 -6.04
CA GLU A 122 -1.78 -3.01 -4.76
C GLU A 122 -0.44 -3.70 -4.97
N THR A 123 0.56 -3.33 -4.16
CA THR A 123 1.92 -3.88 -4.25
C THR A 123 2.16 -4.94 -3.19
N TYR A 124 2.88 -5.99 -3.56
CA TYR A 124 3.26 -7.10 -2.68
C TYR A 124 4.73 -7.43 -2.82
N SER A 125 5.37 -7.82 -1.72
CA SER A 125 6.76 -8.30 -1.68
C SER A 125 7.00 -9.07 -0.38
N LYS A 126 8.20 -9.07 0.12
CA LYS A 126 8.63 -9.61 1.43
C LYS A 126 8.04 -11.00 1.74
N ALA A 127 6.95 -11.08 2.51
CA ALA A 127 6.36 -12.37 2.91
C ALA A 127 5.88 -13.21 1.73
N LEU A 128 5.58 -12.59 0.58
CA LEU A 128 5.10 -13.28 -0.61
C LEU A 128 6.06 -14.36 -1.12
N ASN A 129 7.36 -14.22 -0.87
CA ASN A 129 8.34 -15.27 -1.23
C ASN A 129 9.15 -15.81 -0.07
N ALA A 130 8.65 -15.67 1.14
CA ALA A 130 9.29 -16.18 2.37
C ALA A 130 10.75 -15.73 2.54
N GLY A 131 11.15 -14.62 1.94
CA GLY A 131 12.51 -14.08 2.03
C GLY A 131 13.55 -14.85 1.21
N GLN A 132 13.14 -15.75 0.32
CA GLN A 132 14.08 -16.60 -0.44
C GLN A 132 14.70 -15.90 -1.64
N PHE A 133 13.89 -15.12 -2.38
CA PHE A 133 14.35 -14.38 -3.55
C PHE A 133 13.73 -12.97 -3.57
N PRO A 134 14.44 -11.97 -4.09
CA PRO A 134 13.83 -10.67 -4.37
C PRO A 134 12.66 -10.82 -5.34
N LEU A 135 11.49 -10.38 -4.92
CA LEU A 135 10.27 -10.36 -5.71
C LEU A 135 9.40 -9.20 -5.29
N SER A 136 8.86 -8.47 -6.26
CA SER A 136 7.77 -7.53 -6.07
C SER A 136 6.71 -7.77 -7.13
N VAL A 137 5.46 -7.70 -6.73
CA VAL A 137 4.30 -7.86 -7.60
C VAL A 137 3.44 -6.62 -7.47
N LEU A 138 2.99 -6.09 -8.60
CA LEU A 138 1.99 -5.04 -8.68
C LEU A 138 0.71 -5.65 -9.27
N ALA A 139 -0.33 -5.76 -8.46
CA ALA A 139 -1.66 -6.11 -8.92
C ALA A 139 -2.36 -4.84 -9.43
N LEU A 140 -3.05 -4.96 -10.56
CA LEU A 140 -3.73 -3.85 -11.23
C LEU A 140 -5.20 -4.18 -11.42
N SER A 141 -6.07 -3.21 -11.16
CA SER A 141 -7.45 -3.24 -11.67
C SER A 141 -7.45 -3.14 -13.20
N THR A 142 -8.55 -3.49 -13.84
CA THR A 142 -8.71 -3.32 -15.30
C THR A 142 -8.41 -1.87 -15.72
N ARG A 143 -8.97 -0.89 -14.98
CA ARG A 143 -8.74 0.53 -15.23
C ARG A 143 -7.26 0.92 -15.14
N ALA A 144 -6.56 0.47 -14.12
CA ALA A 144 -5.13 0.76 -13.95
C ALA A 144 -4.28 0.05 -15.02
N ALA A 145 -4.66 -1.17 -15.41
CA ALA A 145 -3.98 -1.91 -16.46
C ALA A 145 -4.05 -1.26 -17.85
N GLU A 146 -5.09 -0.48 -18.13
CA GLU A 146 -5.23 0.29 -19.37
C GLU A 146 -4.17 1.38 -19.52
N LEU A 147 -3.58 1.83 -18.41
CA LEU A 147 -2.49 2.81 -18.40
C LEU A 147 -1.13 2.19 -18.76
N TYR A 148 -1.02 0.87 -18.65
CA TYR A 148 0.22 0.17 -18.95
C TYR A 148 0.60 0.30 -20.42
N ARG A 149 1.87 0.61 -20.66
CA ARG A 149 2.44 0.65 -22.01
C ARG A 149 3.64 -0.29 -22.09
N LYS A 150 3.56 -1.25 -22.98
CA LYS A 150 4.62 -2.23 -23.22
C LYS A 150 5.94 -1.51 -23.52
N GLY A 151 7.01 -1.93 -22.84
CA GLY A 151 8.37 -1.41 -23.05
C GLY A 151 8.75 -0.20 -22.20
N LEU A 152 7.83 0.39 -21.42
CA LEU A 152 8.17 1.52 -20.54
C LEU A 152 8.68 1.08 -19.16
N TYR A 153 8.20 -0.04 -18.63
CA TYR A 153 8.39 -0.46 -17.24
C TYR A 153 9.24 -1.72 -17.07
N GLY A 154 9.80 -2.22 -18.15
CA GLY A 154 10.59 -3.44 -18.12
C GLY A 154 12.01 -3.20 -17.63
N ASN A 155 12.56 -4.18 -16.92
CA ASN A 155 14.00 -4.31 -16.70
C ASN A 155 14.42 -5.78 -16.80
N THR A 156 15.71 -6.04 -16.99
CA THR A 156 16.24 -7.39 -17.21
C THR A 156 16.15 -8.30 -15.97
N MET A 157 15.88 -7.74 -14.80
CA MET A 157 15.80 -8.47 -13.54
C MET A 157 14.38 -8.87 -13.14
N THR A 158 13.37 -8.43 -13.91
CA THR A 158 11.96 -8.78 -13.65
C THR A 158 11.64 -10.19 -14.14
N ALA A 159 10.54 -10.74 -13.62
CA ALA A 159 10.01 -12.05 -14.02
C ALA A 159 11.01 -13.22 -13.79
N ASN A 160 11.78 -13.20 -12.71
CA ASN A 160 12.64 -14.32 -12.35
C ASN A 160 11.78 -15.57 -12.04
N PRO A 161 11.88 -16.66 -12.84
CA PRO A 161 11.02 -17.83 -12.69
C PRO A 161 11.18 -18.53 -11.34
N ARG A 162 12.37 -18.53 -10.76
CA ARG A 162 12.61 -19.11 -9.43
C ARG A 162 11.88 -18.34 -8.32
N ALA A 163 11.89 -17.00 -8.41
CA ALA A 163 11.19 -16.17 -7.45
C ALA A 163 9.66 -16.34 -7.57
N MET A 164 9.15 -16.50 -8.79
CA MET A 164 7.73 -16.77 -9.04
C MET A 164 7.31 -18.14 -8.53
N GLU A 165 8.12 -19.18 -8.75
CA GLU A 165 7.85 -20.53 -8.24
C GLU A 165 7.77 -20.54 -6.72
N VAL A 166 8.71 -19.86 -6.05
CA VAL A 166 8.67 -19.73 -4.58
C VAL A 166 7.41 -19.00 -4.13
N ALA A 167 7.02 -17.93 -4.81
CA ALA A 167 5.78 -17.20 -4.46
C ALA A 167 4.54 -18.07 -4.61
N VAL A 168 4.45 -18.88 -5.67
CA VAL A 168 3.36 -19.85 -5.86
C VAL A 168 3.34 -20.83 -4.70
N ALA A 169 4.47 -21.45 -4.38
CA ALA A 169 4.58 -22.38 -3.27
C ALA A 169 4.20 -21.78 -1.92
N VAL A 170 4.55 -20.51 -1.68
CA VAL A 170 4.14 -19.78 -0.47
C VAL A 170 2.62 -19.60 -0.45
N LEU A 171 2.03 -19.13 -1.54
CA LEU A 171 0.57 -18.89 -1.62
C LEU A 171 -0.23 -20.17 -1.43
N GLU A 172 0.23 -21.29 -1.97
CA GLU A 172 -0.39 -22.61 -1.77
C GLU A 172 -0.39 -23.07 -0.31
N GLN A 173 0.61 -22.64 0.46
CA GLN A 173 0.71 -22.96 1.89
C GLN A 173 -0.09 -22.02 2.79
N VAL A 174 -0.54 -20.87 2.31
CA VAL A 174 -1.38 -19.94 3.09
C VAL A 174 -2.83 -20.45 3.14
N THR A 175 -3.00 -21.58 3.79
CA THR A 175 -4.29 -22.22 4.00
C THR A 175 -5.15 -21.46 5.03
N PRO A 176 -6.48 -21.72 5.09
CA PRO A 176 -7.32 -21.19 6.14
C PRO A 176 -6.81 -21.50 7.56
N ALA A 177 -6.21 -22.67 7.76
CA ALA A 177 -5.61 -23.05 9.05
C ALA A 177 -4.40 -22.17 9.40
N MET A 178 -3.52 -21.89 8.43
CA MET A 178 -2.39 -20.99 8.63
C MET A 178 -2.85 -19.56 8.92
N ARG A 179 -3.86 -19.05 8.22
CA ARG A 179 -4.44 -17.72 8.47
C ARG A 179 -4.99 -17.62 9.90
N ARG A 180 -5.73 -18.61 10.36
CA ARG A 180 -6.19 -18.66 11.77
C ARG A 180 -5.02 -18.65 12.75
N ASN A 181 -4.00 -19.45 12.49
CA ASN A 181 -2.81 -19.49 13.35
C ASN A 181 -2.10 -18.12 13.43
N ILE A 182 -1.96 -17.40 12.31
CA ILE A 182 -1.39 -16.04 12.28
C ILE A 182 -2.17 -15.11 13.23
N VAL A 183 -3.50 -15.09 13.09
CA VAL A 183 -4.38 -14.22 13.90
C VAL A 183 -4.33 -14.61 15.38
N GLU A 184 -4.40 -15.90 15.69
CA GLU A 184 -4.37 -16.41 17.05
C GLU A 184 -3.04 -16.14 17.76
N ARG A 185 -1.91 -16.41 17.07
CA ARG A 185 -0.57 -16.13 17.64
C ARG A 185 -0.31 -14.64 17.80
N GLY A 186 -0.77 -13.83 16.86
CA GLY A 186 -0.69 -12.36 16.98
C GLY A 186 -1.45 -11.85 18.21
N ARG A 187 -2.68 -12.31 18.40
CA ARG A 187 -3.49 -11.97 19.59
C ARG A 187 -2.82 -12.43 20.90
N GLU A 188 -2.37 -13.67 20.96
CA GLU A 188 -1.66 -14.20 22.11
C GLU A 188 -0.40 -13.40 22.44
N PHE A 189 0.36 -13.03 21.42
CA PHE A 189 1.57 -12.22 21.57
C PHE A 189 1.27 -10.84 22.18
N LEU A 190 0.28 -10.14 21.64
CA LEU A 190 -0.14 -8.85 22.18
C LEU A 190 -0.59 -8.94 23.65
N GLN A 191 -1.41 -9.94 24.00
CA GLN A 191 -1.85 -10.16 25.39
C GLN A 191 -0.69 -10.43 26.36
N ARG A 192 0.44 -10.97 25.86
CA ARG A 192 1.64 -11.17 26.69
C ARG A 192 2.47 -9.90 26.85
N LEU A 193 2.43 -9.00 25.86
CA LEU A 193 3.15 -7.72 25.94
C LEU A 193 2.45 -6.71 26.84
N GLU A 194 1.13 -6.81 27.00
CA GLU A 194 0.32 -5.93 27.85
C GLU A 194 0.41 -6.27 29.35
N LYS A 195 1.03 -7.39 29.71
CA LYS A 195 1.27 -7.83 31.10
C LYS A 195 2.62 -7.37 31.61
#